data_ce7e44a259980715f88ba51d0483b6d1
#
_entry.id   ce7e44a259980715f88ba51d0483b6d1
#
_cell.length_a   1.000
_cell.length_b   1.000
_cell.length_c   1.000
_cell.angle_alpha   90.00
_cell.angle_beta   90.00
_cell.angle_gamma   90.00
#
_symmetry.space_group_name_H-M   'P 1'
#
loop_
_entity.id
_entity.type
_entity.pdbx_description
1 polymer ?
#
loop_
_entity_poly.entity_id
_entity_poly.type
_entity_poly.pdbx_seq_one_letter_code
_entity_poly.pdbx_strand_id
1 'polypeptide(L)'
;MLNFNVALLVLAIVICGYVLFGGLKGVMYTDALQGSIMFVGMLILLVFIYWVLGGITEANTALTNMAHLYPPDALAEGGTGWTSFPKLGTPFWWSLVTTTIMGVGIGALAQPQLAVRFMTVKSDKELHRSLLIGAIFIFVMTGSAYVVGSLCNVYFYQNFGQIAIDYVGGNMNSIIPTFISTALPEWFVYIFLLSLLAAAMSTLSSQYHTQGTSLGHDIVDAFKFRGHSEGYTDEILFYNKWVLK
;
A
#
# COMPACT_ATOMS: atom_id res chain seq x y z
N MET A 1 0.70 -25.61 11.25
CA MET A 1 0.67 -24.38 10.42
C MET A 1 -0.61 -24.39 9.58
N LEU A 2 -1.37 -23.29 9.57
CA LEU A 2 -2.52 -23.14 8.68
C LEU A 2 -2.03 -23.14 7.23
N ASN A 3 -2.73 -23.85 6.34
CA ASN A 3 -2.47 -23.78 4.91
C ASN A 3 -2.74 -22.33 4.44
N PHE A 4 -1.87 -21.79 3.58
CA PHE A 4 -1.97 -20.43 3.05
C PHE A 4 -3.36 -20.12 2.47
N ASN A 5 -3.92 -21.05 1.69
CA ASN A 5 -5.25 -20.89 1.09
C ASN A 5 -6.37 -20.81 2.14
N VAL A 6 -6.26 -21.56 3.24
CA VAL A 6 -7.22 -21.52 4.36
C VAL A 6 -7.13 -20.17 5.08
N ALA A 7 -5.91 -19.69 5.35
CA ALA A 7 -5.72 -18.38 5.97
C ALA A 7 -6.30 -17.26 5.12
N LEU A 8 -6.10 -17.32 3.81
CA LEU A 8 -6.61 -16.35 2.84
C LEU A 8 -8.16 -16.38 2.77
N LEU A 9 -8.76 -17.56 2.80
CA LEU A 9 -10.21 -17.73 2.83
C LEU A 9 -10.80 -17.15 4.12
N VAL A 10 -10.21 -17.44 5.26
CA VAL A 10 -10.66 -16.88 6.55
C VAL A 10 -10.60 -15.37 6.55
N LEU A 11 -9.48 -14.79 6.07
CA LEU A 11 -9.33 -13.34 5.94
C LEU A 11 -10.40 -12.74 5.03
N ALA A 12 -10.65 -13.36 3.87
CA ALA A 12 -11.67 -12.91 2.93
C ALA A 12 -13.07 -12.92 3.55
N ILE A 13 -13.44 -13.98 4.27
CA ILE A 13 -14.74 -14.10 4.97
C ILE A 13 -14.90 -13.01 6.03
N VAL A 14 -13.86 -12.75 6.82
CA VAL A 14 -13.89 -11.71 7.87
C VAL A 14 -14.08 -10.32 7.22
N ILE A 15 -13.35 -10.04 6.13
CA ILE A 15 -13.46 -8.76 5.41
C ILE A 15 -14.85 -8.61 4.80
N CYS A 16 -15.35 -9.62 4.09
CA CYS A 16 -16.70 -9.61 3.55
C CYS A 16 -17.74 -9.37 4.65
N GLY A 17 -17.58 -10.02 5.79
CA GLY A 17 -18.50 -9.87 6.93
C GLY A 17 -18.60 -8.41 7.36
N TYR A 18 -17.51 -7.76 7.72
CA TYR A 18 -17.60 -6.38 8.20
C TYR A 18 -17.94 -5.37 7.09
N VAL A 19 -17.60 -5.62 5.83
CA VAL A 19 -18.03 -4.79 4.70
C VAL A 19 -19.54 -4.87 4.49
N LEU A 20 -20.11 -6.08 4.51
CA LEU A 20 -21.56 -6.29 4.34
C LEU A 20 -22.38 -5.65 5.47
N PHE A 21 -21.95 -5.82 6.73
CA PHE A 21 -22.68 -5.27 7.88
C PHE A 21 -22.39 -3.79 8.13
N GLY A 22 -21.17 -3.33 7.85
CA GLY A 22 -20.74 -1.96 8.12
C GLY A 22 -21.00 -0.97 6.98
N GLY A 23 -21.12 -1.45 5.74
CA GLY A 23 -21.23 -0.63 4.54
C GLY A 23 -20.08 0.36 4.39
N LEU A 24 -20.26 1.41 3.57
CA LEU A 24 -19.24 2.44 3.34
C LEU A 24 -18.74 3.09 4.62
N LYS A 25 -19.64 3.38 5.56
CA LYS A 25 -19.30 4.03 6.82
C LYS A 25 -18.42 3.13 7.71
N GLY A 26 -18.75 1.84 7.78
CA GLY A 26 -17.94 0.84 8.50
C GLY A 26 -16.54 0.70 7.89
N VAL A 27 -16.46 0.61 6.56
CA VAL A 27 -15.18 0.56 5.83
C VAL A 27 -14.32 1.79 6.12
N MET A 28 -14.90 3.00 6.10
CA MET A 28 -14.14 4.23 6.38
C MET A 28 -13.56 4.27 7.81
N TYR A 29 -14.30 3.80 8.82
CA TYR A 29 -13.81 3.76 10.20
C TYR A 29 -12.72 2.69 10.39
N THR A 30 -12.92 1.50 9.82
CA THR A 30 -11.90 0.44 9.88
C THR A 30 -10.64 0.85 9.14
N ASP A 31 -10.75 1.49 7.97
CA ASP A 31 -9.61 2.00 7.21
C ASP A 31 -8.83 3.07 7.98
N ALA A 32 -9.51 3.97 8.69
CA ALA A 32 -8.84 4.98 9.50
C ALA A 32 -8.02 4.35 10.65
N LEU A 33 -8.58 3.34 11.33
CA LEU A 33 -7.87 2.59 12.36
C LEU A 33 -6.67 1.82 11.77
N GLN A 34 -6.90 1.08 10.70
CA GLN A 34 -5.88 0.29 10.01
C GLN A 34 -4.77 1.19 9.45
N GLY A 35 -5.12 2.33 8.84
CA GLY A 35 -4.17 3.32 8.37
C GLY A 35 -3.30 3.89 9.50
N SER A 36 -3.88 4.12 10.67
CA SER A 36 -3.13 4.58 11.85
C SER A 36 -2.12 3.52 12.32
N ILE A 37 -2.52 2.26 12.37
CA ILE A 37 -1.62 1.14 12.73
C ILE A 37 -0.46 1.03 11.72
N MET A 38 -0.77 1.09 10.42
CA MET A 38 0.24 1.07 9.36
C MET A 38 1.23 2.23 9.48
N PHE A 39 0.72 3.44 9.71
CA PHE A 39 1.54 4.65 9.83
C PHE A 39 2.54 4.54 10.99
N VAL A 40 2.07 4.11 12.15
CA VAL A 40 2.92 3.90 13.33
C VAL A 40 3.93 2.78 13.08
N GLY A 41 3.50 1.64 12.51
CA GLY A 41 4.39 0.51 12.19
C GLY A 41 5.51 0.89 11.23
N MET A 42 5.20 1.67 10.18
CA MET A 42 6.19 2.14 9.22
C MET A 42 7.17 3.16 9.81
N LEU A 43 6.70 4.07 10.66
CA LEU A 43 7.58 5.01 11.36
C LEU A 43 8.55 4.27 12.30
N ILE A 44 8.05 3.30 13.05
CA ILE A 44 8.91 2.49 13.92
C ILE A 44 9.94 1.73 13.08
N LEU A 45 9.55 1.11 11.98
CA LEU A 45 10.45 0.40 11.08
C LEU A 45 11.55 1.32 10.53
N LEU A 46 11.18 2.54 10.10
CA LEU A 46 12.14 3.54 9.61
C LEU A 46 13.15 3.95 10.69
N VAL A 47 12.68 4.16 11.92
CA VAL A 47 13.56 4.50 13.04
C VAL A 47 14.49 3.33 13.37
N PHE A 48 13.97 2.11 13.40
CA PHE A 48 14.76 0.92 13.70
C PHE A 48 15.86 0.65 12.68
N ILE A 49 15.59 0.78 11.38
CA ILE A 49 16.62 0.51 10.39
C ILE A 49 17.77 1.51 10.51
N TYR A 50 17.50 2.78 10.74
CA TYR A 50 18.55 3.78 10.97
C TYR A 50 19.30 3.52 12.28
N TRP A 51 18.59 3.10 13.32
CA TRP A 51 19.21 2.77 14.60
C TRP A 51 20.15 1.56 14.48
N VAL A 52 19.74 0.51 13.79
CA VAL A 52 20.55 -0.70 13.55
C VAL A 52 21.79 -0.40 12.71
N LEU A 53 21.67 0.54 11.76
CA LEU A 53 22.78 0.92 10.87
C LEU A 53 23.69 2.04 11.42
N GLY A 54 23.53 2.43 12.69
CA GLY A 54 24.40 3.41 13.35
C GLY A 54 24.00 4.86 13.14
N GLY A 55 22.87 5.15 12.51
CA GLY A 55 22.36 6.50 12.30
C GLY A 55 22.12 6.86 10.84
N ILE A 56 21.50 8.03 10.64
CA ILE A 56 21.08 8.47 9.31
C ILE A 56 22.28 8.68 8.38
N THR A 57 23.33 9.33 8.88
CA THR A 57 24.51 9.66 8.08
C THR A 57 25.29 8.40 7.70
N GLU A 58 25.55 7.53 8.65
CA GLU A 58 26.29 6.29 8.47
C GLU A 58 25.58 5.35 7.50
N ALA A 59 24.26 5.16 7.66
CA ALA A 59 23.44 4.31 6.81
C ALA A 59 23.44 4.79 5.36
N ASN A 60 23.19 6.08 5.14
CA ASN A 60 23.14 6.65 3.78
C ASN A 60 24.53 6.70 3.11
N THR A 61 25.60 6.96 3.89
CA THR A 61 26.96 6.91 3.38
C THR A 61 27.36 5.48 2.99
N ALA A 62 27.01 4.50 3.82
CA ALA A 62 27.24 3.09 3.50
C ALA A 62 26.50 2.68 2.23
N LEU A 63 25.24 3.07 2.07
CA LEU A 63 24.45 2.79 0.86
C LEU A 63 25.08 3.42 -0.39
N THR A 64 25.58 4.65 -0.29
CA THR A 64 26.26 5.33 -1.39
C THR A 64 27.55 4.61 -1.78
N ASN A 65 28.33 4.16 -0.81
CA ASN A 65 29.58 3.44 -1.04
C ASN A 65 29.38 2.06 -1.67
N MET A 66 28.17 1.49 -1.55
CA MET A 66 27.80 0.23 -2.18
C MET A 66 27.36 0.37 -3.65
N ALA A 67 27.50 1.54 -4.27
CA ALA A 67 27.09 1.73 -5.68
C ALA A 67 27.72 0.73 -6.65
N HIS A 68 28.92 0.20 -6.34
CA HIS A 68 29.59 -0.83 -7.13
C HIS A 68 28.88 -2.20 -7.12
N LEU A 69 27.99 -2.43 -6.16
CA LEU A 69 27.15 -3.65 -6.05
C LEU A 69 25.77 -3.46 -6.70
N TYR A 70 25.53 -2.31 -7.33
CA TYR A 70 24.24 -2.06 -7.97
C TYR A 70 24.02 -3.03 -9.14
N PRO A 71 22.81 -3.62 -9.30
CA PRO A 71 22.57 -4.67 -10.27
C PRO A 71 22.99 -4.27 -11.69
N PRO A 72 23.75 -5.14 -12.41
CA PRO A 72 24.26 -4.81 -13.76
C PRO A 72 23.16 -4.48 -14.78
N ASP A 73 22.01 -5.17 -14.69
CA ASP A 73 20.87 -4.93 -15.55
C ASP A 73 20.31 -3.52 -15.37
N ALA A 74 20.19 -3.05 -14.14
CA ALA A 74 19.74 -1.69 -13.84
C ALA A 74 20.78 -0.63 -14.24
N LEU A 75 22.08 -0.94 -14.18
CA LEU A 75 23.15 -0.08 -14.72
C LEU A 75 23.05 0.06 -16.25
N ALA A 76 22.77 -1.06 -16.94
CA ALA A 76 22.62 -1.09 -18.41
C ALA A 76 21.43 -0.24 -18.86
N GLU A 77 20.37 -0.17 -18.08
CA GLU A 77 19.19 0.66 -18.33
C GLU A 77 19.36 2.14 -17.94
N GLY A 78 20.50 2.51 -17.37
CA GLY A 78 20.83 3.89 -17.02
C GLY A 78 20.72 4.24 -15.54
N GLY A 79 20.61 3.23 -14.67
CA GLY A 79 20.76 3.40 -13.23
C GLY A 79 22.15 3.87 -12.84
N THR A 80 22.28 4.56 -11.70
CA THR A 80 23.55 5.14 -11.25
C THR A 80 23.89 4.76 -9.81
N GLY A 81 23.04 3.98 -9.14
CA GLY A 81 23.17 3.55 -7.76
C GLY A 81 21.88 3.75 -6.95
N TRP A 82 21.88 3.31 -5.70
CA TRP A 82 20.70 3.38 -4.83
C TRP A 82 20.36 4.78 -4.32
N THR A 83 21.33 5.69 -4.29
CA THR A 83 21.17 7.06 -3.77
C THR A 83 21.16 8.12 -4.88
N SER A 84 21.17 7.70 -6.13
CA SER A 84 21.27 8.59 -7.29
C SER A 84 20.07 8.44 -8.21
N PHE A 85 19.67 9.53 -8.84
CA PHE A 85 18.61 9.50 -9.85
C PHE A 85 19.16 8.90 -11.17
N PRO A 86 18.36 8.12 -11.93
CA PRO A 86 18.82 7.56 -13.21
C PRO A 86 19.28 8.65 -14.20
N LYS A 87 20.16 8.28 -15.12
CA LYS A 87 20.61 9.18 -16.17
C LYS A 87 19.44 9.66 -17.02
N LEU A 88 19.38 10.97 -17.27
CA LEU A 88 18.32 11.62 -18.06
C LEU A 88 18.18 10.98 -19.44
N GLY A 89 16.93 10.66 -19.83
CA GLY A 89 16.59 10.13 -21.15
C GLY A 89 16.88 8.65 -21.36
N THR A 90 17.37 7.94 -20.35
CA THR A 90 17.58 6.49 -20.41
C THR A 90 16.26 5.71 -20.21
N PRO A 91 16.17 4.42 -20.59
CA PRO A 91 14.98 3.60 -20.37
C PRO A 91 14.51 3.60 -18.91
N PHE A 92 15.43 3.50 -17.96
CA PHE A 92 15.08 3.51 -16.54
C PHE A 92 14.54 4.89 -16.10
N TRP A 93 15.10 6.00 -16.61
CA TRP A 93 14.58 7.34 -16.32
C TRP A 93 13.14 7.51 -16.85
N TRP A 94 12.88 7.08 -18.07
CA TRP A 94 11.55 7.12 -18.65
C TRP A 94 10.57 6.23 -17.88
N SER A 95 10.96 5.01 -17.52
CA SER A 95 10.15 4.11 -16.70
C SER A 95 9.80 4.73 -15.34
N LEU A 96 10.77 5.39 -14.68
CA LEU A 96 10.54 6.06 -13.41
C LEU A 96 9.57 7.24 -13.54
N VAL A 97 9.78 8.13 -14.53
CA VAL A 97 8.96 9.33 -14.69
C VAL A 97 7.57 8.99 -15.22
N THR A 98 7.44 8.15 -16.24
CA THR A 98 6.14 7.85 -16.85
C THR A 98 5.36 6.83 -16.04
N THR A 99 5.94 5.69 -15.71
CA THR A 99 5.21 4.60 -15.05
C THR A 99 5.05 4.86 -13.56
N THR A 100 6.12 5.22 -12.85
CA THR A 100 6.06 5.36 -11.41
C THR A 100 5.46 6.72 -11.00
N ILE A 101 5.99 7.84 -11.48
CA ILE A 101 5.54 9.17 -11.04
C ILE A 101 4.18 9.52 -11.66
N MET A 102 4.04 9.41 -12.99
CA MET A 102 2.80 9.79 -13.67
C MET A 102 1.75 8.68 -13.59
N GLY A 103 2.10 7.43 -13.89
CA GLY A 103 1.16 6.31 -13.91
C GLY A 103 0.58 6.01 -12.52
N VAL A 104 1.43 5.91 -11.50
CA VAL A 104 0.96 5.68 -10.13
C VAL A 104 0.37 6.96 -9.53
N GLY A 105 1.04 8.11 -9.66
CA GLY A 105 0.59 9.37 -9.07
C GLY A 105 -0.74 9.87 -9.63
N ILE A 106 -0.89 9.94 -10.95
CA ILE A 106 -2.13 10.37 -11.62
C ILE A 106 -3.14 9.23 -11.63
N GLY A 107 -2.69 7.99 -11.91
CA GLY A 107 -3.55 6.81 -11.99
C GLY A 107 -4.25 6.48 -10.68
N ALA A 108 -3.64 6.77 -9.54
CA ALA A 108 -4.27 6.60 -8.24
C ALA A 108 -5.55 7.46 -8.10
N LEU A 109 -5.59 8.66 -8.68
CA LEU A 109 -6.76 9.53 -8.63
C LEU A 109 -7.96 8.99 -9.43
N ALA A 110 -7.71 8.15 -10.42
CA ALA A 110 -8.75 7.53 -11.26
C ALA A 110 -9.34 6.25 -10.63
N GLN A 111 -8.86 5.82 -9.48
CA GLN A 111 -9.37 4.61 -8.82
C GLN A 111 -10.80 4.83 -8.29
N PRO A 112 -11.77 3.95 -8.63
CA PRO A 112 -13.19 4.12 -8.25
C PRO A 112 -13.38 4.26 -6.73
N GLN A 113 -12.64 3.51 -5.92
CA GLN A 113 -12.73 3.57 -4.46
C GLN A 113 -12.32 4.95 -3.89
N LEU A 114 -11.41 5.68 -4.55
CA LEU A 114 -11.06 7.04 -4.15
C LEU A 114 -12.11 8.05 -4.63
N ALA A 115 -12.60 7.90 -5.88
CA ALA A 115 -13.64 8.77 -6.43
C ALA A 115 -14.90 8.75 -5.55
N VAL A 116 -15.37 7.57 -5.13
CA VAL A 116 -16.52 7.43 -4.22
C VAL A 116 -16.30 8.16 -2.90
N ARG A 117 -15.10 8.10 -2.34
CA ARG A 117 -14.77 8.80 -1.08
C ARG A 117 -14.80 10.31 -1.24
N PHE A 118 -14.29 10.85 -2.34
CA PHE A 118 -14.36 12.29 -2.63
C PHE A 118 -15.82 12.78 -2.76
N MET A 119 -16.70 11.98 -3.36
CA MET A 119 -18.12 12.30 -3.49
C MET A 119 -18.88 12.30 -2.15
N THR A 120 -18.38 11.63 -1.12
CA THR A 120 -19.02 11.52 0.20
C THR A 120 -18.57 12.56 1.22
N VAL A 121 -17.67 13.48 0.83
CA VAL A 121 -17.16 14.53 1.71
C VAL A 121 -18.24 15.59 1.98
N LYS A 122 -18.35 16.02 3.24
CA LYS A 122 -19.43 16.93 3.68
C LYS A 122 -19.29 18.37 3.18
N SER A 123 -18.06 18.84 2.91
CA SER A 123 -17.77 20.21 2.46
C SER A 123 -16.39 20.33 1.83
N ASP A 124 -16.18 21.37 1.04
CA ASP A 124 -14.90 21.69 0.42
C ASP A 124 -13.78 21.90 1.48
N LYS A 125 -14.13 22.46 2.64
CA LYS A 125 -13.19 22.63 3.75
C LYS A 125 -12.68 21.29 4.27
N GLU A 126 -13.55 20.31 4.45
CA GLU A 126 -13.17 18.97 4.88
C GLU A 126 -12.40 18.22 3.78
N LEU A 127 -12.73 18.46 2.52
CA LEU A 127 -11.97 17.94 1.39
C LEU A 127 -10.52 18.44 1.41
N HIS A 128 -10.30 19.75 1.51
CA HIS A 128 -8.95 20.31 1.57
C HIS A 128 -8.15 19.79 2.77
N ARG A 129 -8.81 19.64 3.93
CA ARG A 129 -8.18 19.08 5.12
C ARG A 129 -7.79 17.61 4.94
N SER A 130 -8.64 16.82 4.30
CA SER A 130 -8.34 15.42 4.00
C SER A 130 -7.17 15.25 3.02
N LEU A 131 -7.07 16.14 2.02
CA LEU A 131 -5.96 16.16 1.08
C LEU A 131 -4.62 16.44 1.77
N LEU A 132 -4.59 17.41 2.70
CA LEU A 132 -3.36 17.73 3.44
C LEU A 132 -2.90 16.54 4.32
N ILE A 133 -3.83 15.94 5.08
CA ILE A 133 -3.53 14.78 5.92
C ILE A 133 -3.11 13.59 5.05
N GLY A 134 -3.82 13.35 3.96
CA GLY A 134 -3.50 12.28 2.99
C GLY A 134 -2.13 12.46 2.35
N ALA A 135 -1.75 13.67 1.98
CA ALA A 135 -0.44 13.96 1.41
C ALA A 135 0.70 13.63 2.39
N ILE A 136 0.57 14.04 3.66
CA ILE A 136 1.55 13.70 4.71
C ILE A 136 1.61 12.18 4.91
N PHE A 137 0.46 11.52 4.99
CA PHE A 137 0.38 10.07 5.14
C PHE A 137 1.09 9.34 3.99
N ILE A 138 0.77 9.68 2.74
CA ILE A 138 1.38 9.06 1.55
C ILE A 138 2.88 9.33 1.52
N PHE A 139 3.31 10.57 1.79
CA PHE A 139 4.72 10.93 1.81
C PHE A 139 5.51 10.08 2.81
N VAL A 140 5.01 9.94 4.04
CA VAL A 140 5.67 9.15 5.09
C VAL A 140 5.64 7.67 4.73
N MET A 141 4.50 7.12 4.32
CA MET A 141 4.37 5.69 4.00
C MET A 141 5.26 5.29 2.83
N THR A 142 5.15 6.01 1.72
CA THR A 142 5.91 5.71 0.50
C THR A 142 7.39 5.99 0.70
N GLY A 143 7.73 7.15 1.27
CA GLY A 143 9.12 7.50 1.57
C GLY A 143 9.80 6.50 2.48
N SER A 144 9.15 6.10 3.57
CA SER A 144 9.69 5.08 4.47
C SER A 144 9.88 3.74 3.78
N ALA A 145 8.94 3.30 2.94
CA ALA A 145 9.05 2.03 2.23
C ALA A 145 10.27 1.99 1.29
N TYR A 146 10.48 3.05 0.51
CA TYR A 146 11.66 3.13 -0.38
C TYR A 146 12.98 3.23 0.39
N VAL A 147 13.03 4.03 1.45
CA VAL A 147 14.23 4.19 2.28
C VAL A 147 14.57 2.87 2.96
N VAL A 148 13.61 2.21 3.61
CA VAL A 148 13.81 0.91 4.27
C VAL A 148 14.25 -0.14 3.26
N GLY A 149 13.57 -0.23 2.11
CA GLY A 149 13.92 -1.18 1.05
C GLY A 149 15.35 -1.02 0.56
N SER A 150 15.81 0.22 0.35
CA SER A 150 17.19 0.48 -0.06
C SER A 150 18.21 0.17 1.05
N LEU A 151 17.91 0.55 2.29
CA LEU A 151 18.80 0.34 3.44
C LEU A 151 18.89 -1.13 3.87
N CYS A 152 17.93 -1.99 3.52
CA CYS A 152 18.05 -3.43 3.71
C CYS A 152 19.30 -3.99 3.03
N ASN A 153 19.71 -3.46 1.86
CA ASN A 153 20.93 -3.88 1.19
C ASN A 153 22.18 -3.61 2.07
N VAL A 154 22.22 -2.48 2.77
CA VAL A 154 23.32 -2.15 3.70
C VAL A 154 23.36 -3.15 4.84
N TYR A 155 22.20 -3.44 5.45
CA TYR A 155 22.11 -4.40 6.55
C TYR A 155 22.62 -5.79 6.15
N PHE A 156 22.13 -6.33 5.05
CA PHE A 156 22.53 -7.65 4.58
C PHE A 156 23.99 -7.70 4.17
N TYR A 157 24.50 -6.65 3.52
CA TYR A 157 25.90 -6.60 3.13
C TYR A 157 26.85 -6.50 4.33
N GLN A 158 26.53 -5.69 5.32
CA GLN A 158 27.35 -5.57 6.53
C GLN A 158 27.37 -6.83 7.39
N ASN A 159 26.27 -7.57 7.46
CA ASN A 159 26.16 -8.74 8.33
C ASN A 159 26.47 -10.06 7.62
N PHE A 160 26.21 -10.16 6.30
CA PHE A 160 26.30 -11.42 5.55
C PHE A 160 27.16 -11.33 4.28
N GLY A 161 27.69 -10.16 3.93
CA GLY A 161 28.55 -9.95 2.76
C GLY A 161 27.83 -10.02 1.41
N GLN A 162 26.50 -10.02 1.38
CA GLN A 162 25.66 -10.11 0.18
C GLN A 162 24.59 -9.03 0.20
N ILE A 163 24.18 -8.53 -0.97
CA ILE A 163 23.01 -7.64 -1.07
C ILE A 163 21.72 -8.40 -0.76
N ALA A 164 20.68 -7.68 -0.39
CA ALA A 164 19.41 -8.25 0.09
C ALA A 164 18.80 -9.29 -0.87
N ILE A 165 18.81 -9.02 -2.17
CA ILE A 165 18.24 -9.91 -3.18
C ILE A 165 19.01 -11.22 -3.30
N ASP A 166 20.32 -11.18 -3.24
CA ASP A 166 21.18 -12.37 -3.33
C ASP A 166 21.03 -13.23 -2.07
N TYR A 167 20.98 -12.60 -0.90
CA TYR A 167 20.79 -13.29 0.37
C TYR A 167 19.49 -14.11 0.43
N VAL A 168 18.40 -13.60 -0.15
CA VAL A 168 17.11 -14.30 -0.18
C VAL A 168 16.93 -15.19 -1.42
N GLY A 169 18.00 -15.45 -2.19
CA GLY A 169 17.97 -16.33 -3.36
C GLY A 169 17.09 -15.83 -4.51
N GLY A 170 17.03 -14.51 -4.72
CA GLY A 170 16.27 -13.87 -5.80
C GLY A 170 14.78 -13.63 -5.49
N ASN A 171 14.28 -14.03 -4.32
CA ASN A 171 12.87 -13.83 -3.96
C ASN A 171 12.66 -12.45 -3.31
N MET A 172 12.28 -11.46 -4.11
CA MET A 172 12.03 -10.09 -3.64
C MET A 172 11.03 -10.01 -2.48
N ASN A 173 10.01 -10.87 -2.47
CA ASN A 173 8.98 -10.87 -1.43
C ASN A 173 9.50 -11.31 -0.06
N SER A 174 10.63 -11.97 -0.01
CA SER A 174 11.26 -12.43 1.24
C SER A 174 12.22 -11.42 1.86
N ILE A 175 12.60 -10.34 1.17
CA ILE A 175 13.59 -9.37 1.66
C ILE A 175 13.15 -8.73 2.97
N ILE A 176 11.99 -8.08 2.99
CA ILE A 176 11.50 -7.38 4.18
C ILE A 176 11.14 -8.33 5.33
N PRO A 177 10.43 -9.46 5.11
CA PRO A 177 10.20 -10.44 6.18
C PRO A 177 11.50 -10.98 6.78
N THR A 178 12.50 -11.28 5.96
CA THR A 178 13.81 -11.77 6.43
C THR A 178 14.56 -10.69 7.21
N PHE A 179 14.57 -9.45 6.69
CA PHE A 179 15.16 -8.32 7.42
C PHE A 179 14.54 -8.16 8.81
N ILE A 180 13.21 -8.14 8.90
CA ILE A 180 12.52 -7.96 10.16
C ILE A 180 12.80 -9.09 11.14
N SER A 181 12.82 -10.34 10.67
CA SER A 181 13.08 -11.50 11.53
C SER A 181 14.54 -11.62 11.98
N THR A 182 15.48 -11.05 11.24
CA THR A 182 16.93 -11.15 11.56
C THR A 182 17.46 -9.92 12.28
N ALA A 183 16.94 -8.73 11.97
CA ALA A 183 17.47 -7.45 12.46
C ALA A 183 16.72 -6.91 13.69
N LEU A 184 15.47 -7.29 13.88
CA LEU A 184 14.59 -6.62 14.82
C LEU A 184 14.13 -7.56 15.95
N PRO A 185 13.77 -7.01 17.13
CA PRO A 185 13.29 -7.82 18.26
C PRO A 185 11.98 -8.52 17.92
N GLU A 186 11.74 -9.71 18.51
CA GLU A 186 10.54 -10.52 18.26
C GLU A 186 9.22 -9.76 18.45
N TRP A 187 9.12 -8.91 19.49
CA TRP A 187 7.90 -8.14 19.72
C TRP A 187 7.55 -7.21 18.55
N PHE A 188 8.57 -6.70 17.83
CA PHE A 188 8.34 -5.85 16.67
C PHE A 188 7.83 -6.65 15.45
N VAL A 189 8.26 -7.91 15.31
CA VAL A 189 7.74 -8.80 14.26
C VAL A 189 6.23 -8.88 14.32
N TYR A 190 5.65 -9.00 15.52
CA TYR A 190 4.20 -9.06 15.70
C TYR A 190 3.51 -7.72 15.36
N ILE A 191 4.09 -6.58 15.75
CA ILE A 191 3.57 -5.25 15.40
C ILE A 191 3.59 -5.06 13.88
N PHE A 192 4.68 -5.48 13.24
CA PHE A 192 4.79 -5.36 11.79
C PHE A 192 3.82 -6.28 11.04
N LEU A 193 3.63 -7.51 11.50
CA LEU A 193 2.61 -8.42 10.97
C LEU A 193 1.21 -7.80 11.11
N LEU A 194 0.89 -7.19 12.24
CA LEU A 194 -0.37 -6.48 12.43
C LEU A 194 -0.52 -5.31 11.43
N SER A 195 0.56 -4.57 11.18
CA SER A 195 0.57 -3.49 10.19
C SER A 195 0.35 -4.01 8.76
N LEU A 196 0.97 -5.14 8.40
CA LEU A 196 0.76 -5.80 7.10
C LEU A 196 -0.68 -6.30 6.93
N LEU A 197 -1.23 -6.94 7.96
CA LEU A 197 -2.63 -7.37 7.95
C LEU A 197 -3.58 -6.18 7.83
N ALA A 198 -3.33 -5.10 8.57
CA ALA A 198 -4.08 -3.86 8.47
C ALA A 198 -4.06 -3.29 7.04
N ALA A 199 -2.89 -3.28 6.38
CA ALA A 199 -2.74 -2.84 5.00
C ALA A 199 -3.56 -3.70 4.02
N ALA A 200 -3.44 -5.03 4.14
CA ALA A 200 -4.18 -5.96 3.29
C ALA A 200 -5.70 -5.82 3.49
N MET A 201 -6.16 -5.76 4.73
CA MET A 201 -7.59 -5.63 5.07
C MET A 201 -8.18 -4.31 4.57
N SER A 202 -7.48 -3.18 4.75
CA SER A 202 -7.93 -1.86 4.27
C SER A 202 -8.06 -1.83 2.75
N THR A 203 -7.10 -2.40 2.04
CA THR A 203 -7.14 -2.47 0.58
C THR A 203 -8.30 -3.34 0.08
N LEU A 204 -8.42 -4.55 0.62
CA LEU A 204 -9.45 -5.51 0.22
C LEU A 204 -10.86 -5.02 0.56
N SER A 205 -11.08 -4.41 1.72
CA SER A 205 -12.38 -3.88 2.12
C SER A 205 -12.87 -2.79 1.17
N SER A 206 -11.99 -1.88 0.79
CA SER A 206 -12.30 -0.82 -0.15
C SER A 206 -12.63 -1.36 -1.54
N GLN A 207 -11.90 -2.37 -2.01
CA GLN A 207 -12.16 -3.03 -3.29
C GLN A 207 -13.46 -3.83 -3.27
N TYR A 208 -13.73 -4.61 -2.22
CA TYR A 208 -14.98 -5.36 -2.10
C TYR A 208 -16.20 -4.45 -2.06
N HIS A 209 -16.11 -3.35 -1.31
CA HIS A 209 -17.20 -2.37 -1.28
C HIS A 209 -17.45 -1.77 -2.67
N THR A 210 -16.41 -1.34 -3.37
CA THR A 210 -16.53 -0.75 -4.71
C THR A 210 -17.05 -1.75 -5.72
N GLN A 211 -16.54 -2.98 -5.74
CA GLN A 211 -17.04 -4.05 -6.62
C GLN A 211 -18.51 -4.39 -6.33
N GLY A 212 -18.86 -4.51 -5.05
CA GLY A 212 -20.24 -4.79 -4.63
C GLY A 212 -21.21 -3.70 -5.06
N THR A 213 -20.84 -2.43 -4.89
CA THR A 213 -21.67 -1.30 -5.32
C THR A 213 -21.78 -1.21 -6.85
N SER A 214 -20.70 -1.41 -7.60
CA SER A 214 -20.74 -1.42 -9.06
C SER A 214 -21.58 -2.57 -9.60
N LEU A 215 -21.44 -3.77 -9.07
CA LEU A 215 -22.29 -4.90 -9.47
C LEU A 215 -23.77 -4.66 -9.11
N GLY A 216 -24.05 -4.20 -7.90
CA GLY A 216 -25.41 -3.98 -7.43
C GLY A 216 -26.10 -2.82 -8.14
N HIS A 217 -25.44 -1.66 -8.20
CA HIS A 217 -26.03 -0.45 -8.78
C HIS A 217 -25.96 -0.44 -10.30
N ASP A 218 -24.77 -0.67 -10.89
CA ASP A 218 -24.60 -0.43 -12.32
C ASP A 218 -25.13 -1.59 -13.17
N ILE A 219 -25.03 -2.84 -12.69
CA ILE A 219 -25.44 -4.02 -13.45
C ILE A 219 -26.88 -4.41 -13.11
N VAL A 220 -27.19 -4.64 -11.84
CA VAL A 220 -28.53 -5.14 -11.46
C VAL A 220 -29.59 -4.10 -11.77
N ASP A 221 -29.33 -2.82 -11.47
CA ASP A 221 -30.29 -1.75 -11.78
C ASP A 221 -30.47 -1.57 -13.29
N ALA A 222 -29.39 -1.63 -14.07
CA ALA A 222 -29.44 -1.55 -15.52
C ALA A 222 -30.26 -2.67 -16.17
N PHE A 223 -30.20 -3.90 -15.63
CA PHE A 223 -30.97 -5.03 -16.15
C PHE A 223 -32.39 -5.07 -15.65
N LYS A 224 -32.67 -4.75 -14.39
CA LYS A 224 -33.98 -4.89 -13.76
C LYS A 224 -34.91 -3.74 -14.10
N PHE A 225 -34.37 -2.54 -14.28
CA PHE A 225 -35.18 -1.31 -14.48
C PHE A 225 -35.14 -0.75 -15.91
N ARG A 226 -34.58 -1.48 -16.86
CA ARG A 226 -34.51 -1.08 -18.28
C ARG A 226 -35.92 -1.08 -18.91
N GLY A 227 -36.71 -0.05 -18.60
CA GLY A 227 -38.07 0.09 -19.16
C GLY A 227 -39.14 0.64 -18.21
N HIS A 228 -38.83 0.90 -16.95
CA HIS A 228 -39.82 1.45 -15.99
C HIS A 228 -39.35 2.82 -15.49
N SER A 229 -39.89 3.88 -16.04
CA SER A 229 -39.58 5.26 -15.65
C SER A 229 -40.36 5.79 -14.43
N GLU A 230 -41.37 5.10 -13.95
CA GLU A 230 -42.31 5.61 -12.93
C GLU A 230 -42.29 4.89 -11.56
N GLY A 231 -41.60 3.75 -11.40
CA GLY A 231 -41.50 3.03 -10.13
C GLY A 231 -40.12 3.12 -9.48
N TYR A 232 -39.28 4.04 -9.95
CA TYR A 232 -37.82 4.05 -9.75
C TYR A 232 -37.38 4.40 -8.33
N THR A 233 -38.17 5.09 -7.54
CA THR A 233 -37.73 5.68 -6.28
C THR A 233 -37.78 4.75 -5.07
N ASP A 234 -38.81 3.95 -4.91
CA ASP A 234 -39.02 3.19 -3.66
C ASP A 234 -38.28 1.83 -3.62
N GLU A 235 -38.24 1.13 -4.76
CA GLU A 235 -37.49 -0.14 -4.85
C GLU A 235 -35.96 0.10 -4.88
N ILE A 236 -35.49 1.17 -5.52
CA ILE A 236 -34.07 1.55 -5.49
C ILE A 236 -33.66 1.95 -4.09
N LEU A 237 -34.46 2.68 -3.35
CA LEU A 237 -34.22 2.99 -1.94
C LEU A 237 -34.16 1.71 -1.08
N PHE A 238 -34.95 0.69 -1.41
CA PHE A 238 -34.91 -0.59 -0.72
C PHE A 238 -33.63 -1.38 -1.05
N TYR A 239 -33.22 -1.48 -2.33
CA TYR A 239 -32.00 -2.16 -2.75
C TYR A 239 -30.75 -1.40 -2.32
N ASN A 240 -30.71 -0.08 -2.47
CA ASN A 240 -29.62 0.75 -1.97
C ASN A 240 -29.46 0.65 -0.44
N LYS A 241 -30.55 0.43 0.29
CA LYS A 241 -30.48 0.20 1.74
C LYS A 241 -29.82 -1.14 2.11
N TRP A 242 -29.83 -2.13 1.20
CA TRP A 242 -29.16 -3.43 1.38
C TRP A 242 -27.76 -3.49 0.76
N VAL A 243 -27.50 -2.78 -0.31
CA VAL A 243 -26.23 -2.76 -1.04
C VAL A 243 -25.29 -1.67 -0.50
N LEU A 244 -25.84 -0.59 0.07
CA LEU A 244 -25.09 0.51 0.67
C LEU A 244 -25.00 0.42 2.20
N LYS A 245 -25.59 -0.61 2.83
CA LYS A 245 -25.29 -0.97 4.21
C LYS A 245 -24.08 -1.87 4.25
#